data_c50214489989ecbbac5ef4643c78b6d6
#
_entry.id   c50214489989ecbbac5ef4643c78b6d6
#
_cell.length_a   1.000
_cell.length_b   1.000
_cell.length_c   1.000
_cell.angle_alpha   90.00
_cell.angle_beta   90.00
_cell.angle_gamma   90.00
#
_symmetry.space_group_name_H-M   'P 1'
#
loop_
_entity.id
_entity.type
_entity.pdbx_description
1 polymer ?
#
loop_
_entity_poly.entity_id
_entity_poly.type
_entity_poly.pdbx_seq_one_letter_code
_entity_poly.pdbx_strand_id
1 'polypeptide(L)'
;LAVGTTPIISDYDLVETCFDKYRMYALLCKMQIPTGKCYADKERFYQAAANGEITYPVFVKPVRGSASLHINKVGGREEIEVLYDLHEDLMIQEYMDGQEYGADVYIDMISGKCTSIFVKKKVKMRAGETDKSVSFKDERLFELIRGFVEKCGFRGMIDIDIFEIGGEYYISEVNPRFGGGYPHAYACGVNMAASVIRNLEGKENKAEIGNYLENICMMKYNEIAIRDMNGEEIVP
;
A
#
# COMPACT_ATOMS: atom_id res chain seq x y z
N LEU A 1 14.82 15.69 14.77
CA LEU A 1 15.15 15.39 16.17
C LEU A 1 16.12 16.42 16.72
N ALA A 2 17.28 16.65 16.09
CA ALA A 2 18.26 17.64 16.56
C ALA A 2 17.72 19.10 16.53
N VAL A 3 16.66 19.35 15.76
CA VAL A 3 16.01 20.66 15.60
C VAL A 3 14.61 20.72 16.25
N GLY A 4 14.28 19.76 17.13
CA GLY A 4 12.99 19.71 17.83
C GLY A 4 11.80 19.24 16.99
N THR A 5 12.03 18.72 15.79
CA THR A 5 10.96 18.14 14.94
C THR A 5 10.61 16.74 15.40
N THR A 6 9.32 16.45 15.55
CA THR A 6 8.81 15.09 15.84
C THR A 6 8.33 14.43 14.54
N PRO A 7 9.03 13.40 14.03
CA PRO A 7 8.56 12.67 12.86
C PRO A 7 7.39 11.76 13.24
N ILE A 8 6.32 11.77 12.42
CA ILE A 8 5.15 10.88 12.58
C ILE A 8 5.31 9.71 11.60
N ILE A 9 6.26 8.85 11.88
CA ILE A 9 6.64 7.76 10.96
C ILE A 9 7.28 6.62 11.76
N SER A 10 7.30 5.42 11.20
CA SER A 10 8.01 4.26 11.73
C SER A 10 9.54 4.47 11.74
N ASP A 11 10.26 3.56 12.41
CA ASP A 11 11.71 3.59 12.46
C ASP A 11 12.33 3.51 11.05
N TYR A 12 13.53 4.09 10.90
CA TYR A 12 14.23 4.22 9.63
C TYR A 12 14.40 2.89 8.89
N ASP A 13 14.84 1.83 9.57
CA ASP A 13 15.06 0.52 8.94
C ASP A 13 13.77 -0.10 8.39
N LEU A 14 12.65 0.11 9.07
CA LEU A 14 11.34 -0.36 8.61
C LEU A 14 10.83 0.47 7.42
N VAL A 15 11.05 1.78 7.43
CA VAL A 15 10.74 2.65 6.29
C VAL A 15 11.57 2.28 5.06
N GLU A 16 12.87 2.04 5.22
CA GLU A 16 13.75 1.56 4.15
C GLU A 16 13.31 0.18 3.62
N THR A 17 12.82 -0.69 4.50
CA THR A 17 12.28 -1.99 4.10
C THR A 17 11.01 -1.83 3.27
N CYS A 18 10.12 -0.90 3.62
CA CYS A 18 8.92 -0.59 2.82
C CYS A 18 9.28 0.00 1.46
N PHE A 19 10.33 0.83 1.39
CA PHE A 19 10.77 1.47 0.15
C PHE A 19 11.42 0.50 -0.83
N ASP A 20 11.95 -0.62 -0.33
CA ASP A 20 12.51 -1.72 -1.12
C ASP A 20 11.52 -2.89 -1.19
N LYS A 21 10.85 -3.04 -2.33
CA LYS A 21 9.79 -4.04 -2.53
C LYS A 21 10.25 -5.48 -2.31
N TYR A 22 11.51 -5.77 -2.64
CA TYR A 22 12.04 -7.12 -2.42
C TYR A 22 12.37 -7.39 -0.95
N ARG A 23 12.86 -6.38 -0.21
CA ARG A 23 13.03 -6.49 1.25
C ARG A 23 11.70 -6.65 1.97
N MET A 24 10.66 -5.92 1.54
CA MET A 24 9.31 -6.08 2.08
C MET A 24 8.77 -7.48 1.82
N TYR A 25 8.91 -8.01 0.60
CA TYR A 25 8.58 -9.39 0.29
C TYR A 25 9.31 -10.38 1.22
N ALA A 26 10.62 -10.23 1.39
CA ALA A 26 11.42 -11.10 2.27
C ALA A 26 10.94 -11.02 3.73
N LEU A 27 10.56 -9.83 4.22
CA LEU A 27 10.00 -9.64 5.55
C LEU A 27 8.65 -10.37 5.70
N LEU A 28 7.73 -10.21 4.73
CA LEU A 28 6.43 -10.89 4.71
C LEU A 28 6.60 -12.42 4.73
N CYS A 29 7.50 -12.96 3.90
CA CYS A 29 7.81 -14.39 3.90
C CYS A 29 8.37 -14.87 5.26
N LYS A 30 9.33 -14.13 5.85
CA LYS A 30 9.88 -14.44 7.18
C LYS A 30 8.80 -14.46 8.28
N MET A 31 7.79 -13.62 8.14
CA MET A 31 6.66 -13.53 9.07
C MET A 31 5.55 -14.53 8.75
N GLN A 32 5.68 -15.31 7.69
CA GLN A 32 4.65 -16.24 7.20
C GLN A 32 3.34 -15.54 6.85
N ILE A 33 3.42 -14.32 6.32
CA ILE A 33 2.28 -13.56 5.82
C ILE A 33 2.13 -13.83 4.33
N PRO A 34 0.93 -14.19 3.85
CA PRO A 34 0.69 -14.43 2.43
C PRO A 34 1.05 -13.19 1.60
N THR A 35 1.83 -13.41 0.54
CA THR A 35 2.24 -12.41 -0.45
C THR A 35 2.54 -13.07 -1.77
N GLY A 36 2.45 -12.32 -2.88
CA GLY A 36 2.81 -12.83 -4.20
C GLY A 36 4.30 -13.12 -4.30
N LYS A 37 4.67 -14.20 -4.99
CA LYS A 37 6.08 -14.60 -5.17
C LYS A 37 6.87 -13.50 -5.88
N CYS A 38 8.08 -13.24 -5.39
CA CYS A 38 8.97 -12.24 -5.95
C CYS A 38 10.38 -12.80 -6.17
N TYR A 39 11.03 -12.36 -7.24
CA TYR A 39 12.38 -12.73 -7.62
C TYR A 39 13.17 -11.47 -7.95
N ALA A 40 14.29 -11.25 -7.26
CA ALA A 40 15.24 -10.19 -7.57
C ALA A 40 16.23 -10.60 -8.67
N ASP A 41 16.30 -11.91 -8.97
CA ASP A 41 17.20 -12.51 -9.94
C ASP A 41 16.38 -13.24 -11.01
N LYS A 42 16.60 -12.91 -12.29
CA LYS A 42 15.84 -13.47 -13.41
C LYS A 42 16.11 -14.96 -13.63
N GLU A 43 17.34 -15.44 -13.33
CA GLU A 43 17.68 -16.85 -13.51
C GLU A 43 16.94 -17.73 -12.49
N ARG A 44 16.80 -17.26 -11.25
CA ARG A 44 15.98 -17.93 -10.23
C ARG A 44 14.51 -17.95 -10.62
N PHE A 45 14.02 -16.87 -11.20
CA PHE A 45 12.65 -16.84 -11.74
C PHE A 45 12.48 -17.87 -12.86
N TYR A 46 13.42 -17.97 -13.81
CA TYR A 46 13.34 -18.95 -14.91
C TYR A 46 13.37 -20.39 -14.42
N GLN A 47 14.18 -20.67 -13.39
CA GLN A 47 14.18 -22.00 -12.75
C GLN A 47 12.83 -22.31 -12.10
N ALA A 48 12.25 -21.36 -11.35
CA ALA A 48 10.94 -21.52 -10.73
C ALA A 48 9.82 -21.70 -11.77
N ALA A 49 9.87 -20.95 -12.88
CA ALA A 49 8.92 -21.11 -13.98
C ALA A 49 9.05 -22.47 -14.68
N ALA A 50 10.28 -22.96 -14.90
CA ALA A 50 10.52 -24.29 -15.46
C ALA A 50 10.03 -25.42 -14.55
N ASN A 51 10.08 -25.22 -13.23
CA ASN A 51 9.55 -26.15 -12.24
C ASN A 51 8.02 -26.06 -12.05
N GLY A 52 7.34 -25.12 -12.72
CA GLY A 52 5.90 -24.90 -12.55
C GLY A 52 5.51 -24.21 -11.24
N GLU A 53 6.47 -23.61 -10.53
CA GLU A 53 6.22 -22.91 -9.27
C GLU A 53 5.56 -21.54 -9.48
N ILE A 54 5.76 -20.94 -10.65
CA ILE A 54 5.17 -19.67 -11.09
C ILE A 54 4.88 -19.74 -12.59
N THR A 55 3.87 -19.01 -13.04
CA THR A 55 3.45 -18.98 -14.46
C THR A 55 3.33 -17.54 -14.95
N TYR A 56 3.47 -17.36 -16.26
CA TYR A 56 3.13 -16.10 -16.91
C TYR A 56 1.60 -15.87 -16.91
N PRO A 57 1.13 -14.63 -16.96
CA PRO A 57 1.93 -13.40 -16.95
C PRO A 57 2.52 -13.09 -15.57
N VAL A 58 3.57 -12.27 -15.56
CA VAL A 58 4.19 -11.73 -14.34
C VAL A 58 4.33 -10.21 -14.44
N PHE A 59 4.58 -9.53 -13.34
CA PHE A 59 5.02 -8.14 -13.34
C PHE A 59 6.54 -8.03 -13.28
N VAL A 60 7.11 -7.15 -14.10
CA VAL A 60 8.49 -6.68 -13.99
C VAL A 60 8.46 -5.22 -13.60
N LYS A 61 9.12 -4.87 -12.51
CA LYS A 61 9.08 -3.53 -11.91
C LYS A 61 10.37 -3.19 -11.18
N PRO A 62 10.69 -1.89 -11.00
CA PRO A 62 11.82 -1.49 -10.17
C PRO A 62 11.66 -1.96 -8.73
N VAL A 63 12.74 -2.41 -8.12
CA VAL A 63 12.79 -2.77 -6.68
C VAL A 63 12.43 -1.56 -5.83
N ARG A 64 12.90 -0.37 -6.21
CA ARG A 64 12.61 0.92 -5.56
C ARG A 64 11.81 1.82 -6.49
N GLY A 65 10.92 2.62 -5.91
CA GLY A 65 10.09 3.57 -6.66
C GLY A 65 8.64 3.53 -6.20
N SER A 66 7.86 4.50 -6.67
CA SER A 66 6.45 4.72 -6.30
C SER A 66 5.60 5.07 -7.53
N ALA A 67 4.31 5.29 -7.34
CA ALA A 67 3.35 5.74 -8.36
C ALA A 67 3.21 4.79 -9.56
N SER A 68 3.44 3.49 -9.41
CA SER A 68 3.32 2.48 -10.47
C SER A 68 4.16 2.77 -11.72
N LEU A 69 5.22 3.57 -11.60
CA LEU A 69 6.12 3.88 -12.71
C LEU A 69 6.92 2.64 -13.12
N HIS A 70 7.02 2.41 -14.43
CA HIS A 70 7.76 1.30 -15.03
C HIS A 70 7.33 -0.10 -14.57
N ILE A 71 6.06 -0.28 -14.21
CA ILE A 71 5.47 -1.60 -13.98
C ILE A 71 5.01 -2.16 -15.32
N ASN A 72 5.56 -3.31 -15.72
CA ASN A 72 5.23 -3.97 -16.97
C ASN A 72 4.61 -5.33 -16.69
N LYS A 73 3.43 -5.60 -17.24
CA LYS A 73 2.86 -6.95 -17.29
C LYS A 73 3.47 -7.68 -18.47
N VAL A 74 4.12 -8.80 -18.20
CA VAL A 74 4.97 -9.53 -19.13
C VAL A 74 4.43 -10.93 -19.37
N GLY A 75 4.29 -11.30 -20.63
CA GLY A 75 3.73 -12.59 -21.06
C GLY A 75 4.77 -13.65 -21.40
N GLY A 76 6.06 -13.31 -21.47
CA GLY A 76 7.09 -14.23 -21.89
C GLY A 76 8.51 -13.81 -21.55
N ARG A 77 9.46 -14.74 -21.74
CA ARG A 77 10.87 -14.55 -21.42
C ARG A 77 11.52 -13.39 -22.18
N GLU A 78 11.22 -13.28 -23.47
CA GLU A 78 11.83 -12.27 -24.34
C GLU A 78 11.57 -10.85 -23.85
N GLU A 79 10.37 -10.58 -23.35
CA GLU A 79 10.00 -9.28 -22.78
C GLU A 79 10.80 -8.97 -21.51
N ILE A 80 11.04 -9.99 -20.65
CA ILE A 80 11.88 -9.84 -19.44
C ILE A 80 13.31 -9.47 -19.84
N GLU A 81 13.90 -10.17 -20.82
CA GLU A 81 15.28 -9.89 -21.26
C GLU A 81 15.41 -8.44 -21.74
N VAL A 82 14.47 -7.97 -22.55
CA VAL A 82 14.48 -6.57 -23.04
C VAL A 82 14.40 -5.57 -21.87
N LEU A 83 13.55 -5.81 -20.88
CA LEU A 83 13.41 -4.90 -19.74
C LEU A 83 14.69 -4.87 -18.88
N TYR A 84 15.32 -6.03 -18.66
CA TYR A 84 16.57 -6.13 -17.90
C TYR A 84 17.79 -5.54 -18.66
N ASP A 85 17.74 -5.49 -19.99
CA ASP A 85 18.74 -4.81 -20.79
C ASP A 85 18.59 -3.27 -20.75
N LEU A 86 17.36 -2.78 -20.53
CA LEU A 86 17.05 -1.35 -20.52
C LEU A 86 17.11 -0.71 -19.12
N HIS A 87 16.95 -1.47 -18.08
CA HIS A 87 16.79 -0.98 -16.70
C HIS A 87 17.59 -1.81 -15.72
N GLU A 88 18.17 -1.14 -14.73
CA GLU A 88 18.80 -1.76 -13.58
C GLU A 88 17.80 -1.93 -12.42
N ASP A 89 18.17 -2.70 -11.39
CA ASP A 89 17.42 -2.88 -10.14
C ASP A 89 15.94 -3.29 -10.33
N LEU A 90 15.69 -4.21 -11.26
CA LEU A 90 14.37 -4.78 -11.47
C LEU A 90 14.11 -5.99 -10.58
N MET A 91 12.83 -6.26 -10.32
CA MET A 91 12.33 -7.49 -9.75
C MET A 91 11.16 -8.03 -10.58
N ILE A 92 10.98 -9.35 -10.52
CA ILE A 92 9.85 -10.05 -11.12
C ILE A 92 8.89 -10.43 -10.00
N GLN A 93 7.61 -10.12 -10.16
CA GLN A 93 6.57 -10.46 -9.20
C GLN A 93 5.45 -11.23 -9.86
N GLU A 94 4.95 -12.22 -9.16
CA GLU A 94 3.74 -12.97 -9.53
C GLU A 94 2.58 -12.01 -9.85
N TYR A 95 1.88 -12.28 -10.95
CA TYR A 95 0.64 -11.57 -11.26
C TYR A 95 -0.47 -12.09 -10.35
N MET A 96 -0.90 -11.27 -9.44
CA MET A 96 -1.99 -11.58 -8.53
C MET A 96 -3.32 -11.26 -9.19
N ASP A 97 -4.01 -12.27 -9.72
CA ASP A 97 -5.31 -12.14 -10.38
C ASP A 97 -6.43 -12.27 -9.34
N GLY A 98 -6.77 -11.16 -8.71
CA GLY A 98 -7.76 -11.11 -7.65
C GLY A 98 -8.35 -9.73 -7.43
N GLN A 99 -9.26 -9.63 -6.46
CA GLN A 99 -9.81 -8.36 -6.05
C GLN A 99 -8.78 -7.57 -5.24
N GLU A 100 -8.47 -6.37 -5.68
CA GLU A 100 -7.56 -5.47 -4.95
C GLU A 100 -8.30 -4.66 -3.88
N TYR A 101 -7.70 -4.60 -2.70
CA TYR A 101 -8.11 -3.76 -1.57
C TYR A 101 -6.99 -2.82 -1.18
N GLY A 102 -7.36 -1.69 -0.57
CA GLY A 102 -6.44 -0.79 0.11
C GLY A 102 -6.83 -0.68 1.57
N ALA A 103 -5.85 -0.61 2.46
CA ALA A 103 -6.08 -0.34 3.86
C ALA A 103 -5.31 0.89 4.32
N ASP A 104 -6.03 1.88 4.87
CA ASP A 104 -5.44 2.97 5.63
C ASP A 104 -5.40 2.54 7.10
N VAL A 105 -4.22 2.57 7.72
CA VAL A 105 -3.99 2.04 9.06
C VAL A 105 -3.27 3.06 9.93
N TYR A 106 -3.70 3.20 11.19
CA TYR A 106 -3.00 4.02 12.18
C TYR A 106 -2.50 3.16 13.33
N ILE A 107 -1.21 3.24 13.57
CA ILE A 107 -0.54 2.61 14.71
C ILE A 107 -0.15 3.72 15.68
N ASP A 108 -0.65 3.63 16.89
CA ASP A 108 -0.43 4.61 17.95
C ASP A 108 1.07 4.81 18.21
N MET A 109 1.51 6.06 18.19
CA MET A 109 2.94 6.42 18.33
C MET A 109 3.48 6.13 19.74
N ILE A 110 2.62 6.08 20.75
CA ILE A 110 2.99 5.87 22.15
C ILE A 110 2.95 4.40 22.50
N SER A 111 1.78 3.77 22.37
CA SER A 111 1.58 2.37 22.77
C SER A 111 2.07 1.35 21.74
N GLY A 112 2.18 1.73 20.47
CA GLY A 112 2.51 0.81 19.37
C GLY A 112 1.38 -0.12 18.97
N LYS A 113 0.18 0.10 19.44
CA LYS A 113 -1.00 -0.70 19.09
C LYS A 113 -1.66 -0.16 17.83
N CYS A 114 -2.16 -1.04 17.00
CA CYS A 114 -3.03 -0.68 15.89
C CYS A 114 -4.36 -0.18 16.43
N THR A 115 -4.69 1.08 16.17
CA THR A 115 -5.89 1.72 16.72
C THR A 115 -6.96 2.01 15.69
N SER A 116 -6.60 2.11 14.42
CA SER A 116 -7.58 2.29 13.35
C SER A 116 -7.17 1.50 12.11
N ILE A 117 -8.13 0.85 11.49
CA ILE A 117 -8.00 0.19 10.18
C ILE A 117 -9.24 0.57 9.38
N PHE A 118 -9.03 1.17 8.21
CA PHE A 118 -10.08 1.40 7.22
C PHE A 118 -9.75 0.61 5.96
N VAL A 119 -10.64 -0.26 5.53
CA VAL A 119 -10.47 -1.06 4.31
C VAL A 119 -11.41 -0.57 3.22
N LYS A 120 -10.90 -0.53 2.00
CA LYS A 120 -11.65 -0.21 0.79
C LYS A 120 -11.36 -1.20 -0.33
N LYS A 121 -12.41 -1.67 -0.96
CA LYS A 121 -12.33 -2.41 -2.22
C LYS A 121 -11.98 -1.42 -3.34
N LYS A 122 -10.88 -1.65 -4.06
CA LYS A 122 -10.48 -0.82 -5.18
C LYS A 122 -11.30 -1.20 -6.42
N VAL A 123 -12.09 -0.26 -6.94
CA VAL A 123 -12.92 -0.46 -8.14
C VAL A 123 -12.18 0.03 -9.39
N LYS A 124 -11.43 1.13 -9.26
CA LYS A 124 -10.63 1.67 -10.35
C LYS A 124 -9.40 2.39 -9.82
N MET A 125 -8.27 2.10 -10.46
CA MET A 125 -7.01 2.81 -10.26
C MET A 125 -6.78 3.82 -11.39
N ARG A 126 -6.13 4.95 -11.08
CA ARG A 126 -5.69 5.95 -12.06
C ARG A 126 -4.38 6.58 -11.62
N ALA A 127 -3.38 6.54 -12.49
CA ALA A 127 -2.05 7.09 -12.21
C ALA A 127 -1.42 6.60 -10.89
N GLY A 128 -1.56 5.30 -10.57
CA GLY A 128 -1.01 4.70 -9.35
C GLY A 128 -1.80 4.99 -8.07
N GLU A 129 -2.95 5.66 -8.16
CA GLU A 129 -3.81 5.97 -7.02
C GLU A 129 -5.21 5.39 -7.15
N THR A 130 -5.86 5.14 -6.02
CA THR A 130 -7.27 4.74 -5.99
C THR A 130 -8.15 5.87 -6.49
N ASP A 131 -8.79 5.67 -7.64
CA ASP A 131 -9.72 6.60 -8.29
C ASP A 131 -11.16 6.37 -7.84
N LYS A 132 -11.58 5.09 -7.75
CA LYS A 132 -12.89 4.68 -7.25
C LYS A 132 -12.74 3.52 -6.29
N SER A 133 -13.46 3.59 -5.17
CA SER A 133 -13.45 2.54 -4.15
C SER A 133 -14.75 2.47 -3.39
N VAL A 134 -14.97 1.34 -2.72
CA VAL A 134 -16.12 1.12 -1.83
C VAL A 134 -15.59 0.70 -0.47
N SER A 135 -16.06 1.33 0.61
CA SER A 135 -15.67 0.95 1.96
C SER A 135 -16.18 -0.46 2.29
N PHE A 136 -15.35 -1.25 2.94
CA PHE A 136 -15.55 -2.68 3.14
C PHE A 136 -15.08 -3.10 4.53
N LYS A 137 -15.69 -4.12 5.12
CA LYS A 137 -15.29 -4.70 6.40
C LYS A 137 -15.14 -6.21 6.29
N ASP A 138 -14.05 -6.73 6.85
CA ASP A 138 -13.84 -8.16 7.08
C ASP A 138 -12.92 -8.34 8.30
N GLU A 139 -13.40 -9.03 9.31
CA GLU A 139 -12.66 -9.26 10.57
C GLU A 139 -11.36 -10.05 10.36
N ARG A 140 -11.33 -11.02 9.42
CA ARG A 140 -10.11 -11.77 9.09
C ARG A 140 -9.03 -10.84 8.54
N LEU A 141 -9.44 -9.86 7.69
CA LEU A 141 -8.53 -8.88 7.13
C LEU A 141 -8.03 -7.91 8.20
N PHE A 142 -8.89 -7.50 9.13
CA PHE A 142 -8.48 -6.66 10.26
C PHE A 142 -7.47 -7.39 11.15
N GLU A 143 -7.68 -8.67 11.44
CA GLU A 143 -6.75 -9.48 12.24
C GLU A 143 -5.41 -9.68 11.55
N LEU A 144 -5.39 -9.96 10.23
CA LEU A 144 -4.18 -10.06 9.43
C LEU A 144 -3.37 -8.76 9.49
N ILE A 145 -4.02 -7.61 9.21
CA ILE A 145 -3.38 -6.29 9.21
C ILE A 145 -2.85 -5.96 10.60
N ARG A 146 -3.68 -6.07 11.64
CA ARG A 146 -3.27 -5.78 13.02
C ARG A 146 -2.08 -6.62 13.46
N GLY A 147 -2.15 -7.93 13.25
CA GLY A 147 -1.07 -8.85 13.60
C GLY A 147 0.24 -8.52 12.87
N PHE A 148 0.16 -8.14 11.60
CA PHE A 148 1.31 -7.74 10.80
C PHE A 148 1.94 -6.44 11.33
N VAL A 149 1.15 -5.36 11.46
CA VAL A 149 1.70 -4.03 11.77
C VAL A 149 2.25 -3.94 13.19
N GLU A 150 1.61 -4.60 14.16
CA GLU A 150 2.06 -4.62 15.55
C GLU A 150 3.33 -5.46 15.70
N LYS A 151 3.40 -6.63 15.05
CA LYS A 151 4.57 -7.52 15.09
C LYS A 151 5.80 -6.90 14.40
N CYS A 152 5.61 -6.11 13.34
CA CYS A 152 6.69 -5.37 12.68
C CYS A 152 7.14 -4.14 13.47
N GLY A 153 6.34 -3.63 14.39
CA GLY A 153 6.63 -2.44 15.15
C GLY A 153 6.38 -1.13 14.38
N PHE A 154 5.46 -1.13 13.43
CA PHE A 154 5.05 0.10 12.73
C PHE A 154 4.58 1.19 13.70
N ARG A 155 4.68 2.45 13.29
CA ARG A 155 4.20 3.64 13.99
C ARG A 155 3.61 4.64 13.01
N GLY A 156 2.58 5.35 13.46
CA GLY A 156 1.93 6.39 12.64
C GLY A 156 1.06 5.79 11.55
N MET A 157 1.04 6.47 10.40
CA MET A 157 0.20 6.13 9.25
C MET A 157 0.89 5.15 8.32
N ILE A 158 0.14 4.16 7.87
CA ILE A 158 0.55 3.30 6.76
C ILE A 158 -0.62 3.06 5.80
N ASP A 159 -0.30 2.83 4.54
CA ASP A 159 -1.20 2.46 3.46
C ASP A 159 -0.74 1.10 2.92
N ILE A 160 -1.64 0.12 2.90
CA ILE A 160 -1.34 -1.26 2.54
C ILE A 160 -2.18 -1.66 1.33
N ASP A 161 -1.52 -2.21 0.31
CA ASP A 161 -2.18 -2.83 -0.84
C ASP A 161 -2.29 -4.34 -0.64
N ILE A 162 -3.49 -4.87 -0.84
CA ILE A 162 -3.86 -6.25 -0.52
C ILE A 162 -4.64 -6.83 -1.68
N PHE A 163 -4.40 -8.10 -2.00
CA PHE A 163 -5.21 -8.86 -2.97
C PHE A 163 -5.97 -9.97 -2.25
N GLU A 164 -7.19 -10.23 -2.70
CA GLU A 164 -7.95 -11.43 -2.34
C GLU A 164 -7.95 -12.38 -3.51
N ILE A 165 -7.41 -13.58 -3.31
CA ILE A 165 -7.31 -14.64 -4.31
C ILE A 165 -7.81 -15.94 -3.68
N GLY A 166 -8.87 -16.52 -4.24
CA GLY A 166 -9.43 -17.76 -3.71
C GLY A 166 -9.95 -17.69 -2.27
N GLY A 167 -10.33 -16.49 -1.80
CA GLY A 167 -10.80 -16.26 -0.44
C GLY A 167 -9.71 -16.00 0.60
N GLU A 168 -8.43 -15.96 0.17
CA GLU A 168 -7.27 -15.64 1.02
C GLU A 168 -6.72 -14.25 0.71
N TYR A 169 -6.22 -13.55 1.72
CA TYR A 169 -5.65 -12.22 1.60
C TYR A 169 -4.13 -12.25 1.51
N TYR A 170 -3.58 -11.52 0.53
CA TYR A 170 -2.16 -11.39 0.23
C TYR A 170 -1.72 -9.94 0.34
N ILE A 171 -0.79 -9.62 1.22
CA ILE A 171 -0.19 -8.27 1.28
C ILE A 171 0.77 -8.10 0.10
N SER A 172 0.56 -7.05 -0.70
CA SER A 172 1.35 -6.78 -1.90
C SER A 172 2.37 -5.65 -1.72
N GLU A 173 1.94 -4.55 -1.09
CA GLU A 173 2.78 -3.37 -0.88
C GLU A 173 2.40 -2.68 0.44
N VAL A 174 3.40 -2.08 1.09
CA VAL A 174 3.22 -1.33 2.34
C VAL A 174 3.91 0.02 2.20
N ASN A 175 3.16 1.09 2.38
CA ASN A 175 3.65 2.46 2.27
C ASN A 175 3.51 3.15 3.64
N PRO A 176 4.61 3.52 4.33
CA PRO A 176 4.56 4.12 5.66
C PRO A 176 4.22 5.62 5.61
N ARG A 177 3.08 5.94 5.04
CA ARG A 177 2.54 7.29 4.82
C ARG A 177 1.02 7.26 4.62
N PHE A 178 0.37 8.43 4.56
CA PHE A 178 -1.02 8.52 4.10
C PHE A 178 -1.18 8.00 2.66
N GLY A 179 -2.16 7.14 2.45
CA GLY A 179 -2.57 6.71 1.12
C GLY A 179 -3.28 7.82 0.33
N GLY A 180 -3.14 7.82 -1.01
CA GLY A 180 -3.89 8.73 -1.88
C GLY A 180 -5.42 8.55 -1.81
N GLY A 181 -5.87 7.42 -1.25
CA GLY A 181 -7.28 7.11 -0.98
C GLY A 181 -7.78 7.49 0.42
N TYR A 182 -6.96 8.07 1.29
CA TYR A 182 -7.32 8.42 2.67
C TYR A 182 -8.55 9.34 2.82
N PRO A 183 -8.85 10.28 1.90
CA PRO A 183 -10.11 11.05 1.97
C PRO A 183 -11.35 10.17 2.10
N HIS A 184 -11.35 8.96 1.57
CA HIS A 184 -12.43 8.00 1.73
C HIS A 184 -12.56 7.54 3.20
N ALA A 185 -11.44 7.18 3.84
CA ALA A 185 -11.41 6.80 5.25
C ALA A 185 -11.94 7.93 6.14
N TYR A 186 -11.47 9.16 5.89
CA TYR A 186 -11.91 10.35 6.62
C TYR A 186 -13.42 10.60 6.49
N ALA A 187 -13.95 10.54 5.27
CA ALA A 187 -15.38 10.73 5.01
C ALA A 187 -16.24 9.63 5.64
N CYS A 188 -15.70 8.40 5.80
CA CYS A 188 -16.38 7.30 6.48
C CYS A 188 -16.28 7.33 8.01
N GLY A 189 -15.63 8.35 8.60
CA GLY A 189 -15.54 8.56 10.04
C GLY A 189 -14.19 8.19 10.67
N VAL A 190 -13.18 7.77 9.90
CA VAL A 190 -11.83 7.43 10.41
C VAL A 190 -10.92 8.63 10.33
N ASN A 191 -10.82 9.40 11.42
CA ASN A 191 -10.01 10.61 11.50
C ASN A 191 -8.62 10.34 12.12
N MET A 192 -7.70 9.86 11.30
CA MET A 192 -6.33 9.55 11.75
C MET A 192 -5.49 10.83 12.01
N ALA A 193 -5.85 11.97 11.42
CA ALA A 193 -5.21 13.24 11.77
C ALA A 193 -5.48 13.62 13.23
N ALA A 194 -6.69 13.38 13.74
CA ALA A 194 -6.99 13.56 15.16
C ALA A 194 -6.18 12.61 16.04
N SER A 195 -5.94 11.36 15.59
CA SER A 195 -5.10 10.40 16.30
C SER A 195 -3.64 10.89 16.40
N VAL A 196 -3.10 11.49 15.34
CA VAL A 196 -1.78 12.13 15.35
C VAL A 196 -1.72 13.25 16.39
N ILE A 197 -2.71 14.15 16.41
CA ILE A 197 -2.77 15.27 17.36
C ILE A 197 -2.80 14.75 18.80
N ARG A 198 -3.60 13.72 19.10
CA ARG A 198 -3.62 13.11 20.43
C ARG A 198 -2.26 12.57 20.85
N ASN A 199 -1.55 11.89 19.98
CA ASN A 199 -0.21 11.40 20.27
C ASN A 199 0.79 12.55 20.49
N LEU A 200 0.70 13.66 19.74
CA LEU A 200 1.53 14.85 19.96
C LEU A 200 1.22 15.53 21.31
N GLU A 201 0.00 15.39 21.83
CA GLU A 201 -0.39 15.83 23.18
C GLU A 201 0.05 14.83 24.28
N GLY A 202 0.76 13.76 23.94
CA GLY A 202 1.19 12.72 24.88
C GLY A 202 0.05 11.78 25.33
N LYS A 203 -1.04 11.68 24.56
CA LYS A 203 -2.21 10.84 24.87
C LYS A 203 -2.27 9.65 23.92
N GLU A 204 -2.45 8.45 24.47
CA GLU A 204 -2.70 7.25 23.66
C GLU A 204 -4.09 7.29 23.01
N ASN A 205 -4.18 6.68 21.83
CA ASN A 205 -5.44 6.46 21.13
C ASN A 205 -6.10 5.16 21.58
N LYS A 206 -7.43 5.15 21.66
CA LYS A 206 -8.20 3.94 21.84
C LYS A 206 -8.36 3.20 20.51
N ALA A 207 -8.37 1.89 20.54
CA ALA A 207 -8.65 1.08 19.36
C ALA A 207 -10.13 1.21 18.95
N GLU A 208 -10.36 1.59 17.69
CA GLU A 208 -11.68 1.74 17.07
C GLU A 208 -11.70 1.05 15.69
N ILE A 209 -11.12 -0.15 15.61
CA ILE A 209 -11.07 -0.95 14.39
C ILE A 209 -12.47 -1.34 13.94
N GLY A 210 -12.78 -1.14 12.65
CA GLY A 210 -14.10 -1.45 12.09
C GLY A 210 -15.21 -0.43 12.42
N ASN A 211 -14.92 0.61 13.22
CA ASN A 211 -15.89 1.65 13.56
C ASN A 211 -15.91 2.75 12.47
N TYR A 212 -16.51 2.44 11.32
CA TYR A 212 -16.69 3.37 10.19
C TYR A 212 -17.89 2.95 9.32
N LEU A 213 -18.31 3.84 8.42
CA LEU A 213 -19.40 3.58 7.47
C LEU A 213 -18.94 2.59 6.40
N GLU A 214 -19.72 1.53 6.21
CA GLU A 214 -19.50 0.50 5.20
C GLU A 214 -20.36 0.73 3.97
N ASN A 215 -19.96 0.17 2.80
CA ASN A 215 -20.67 0.28 1.53
C ASN A 215 -20.80 1.71 1.01
N ILE A 216 -19.87 2.59 1.39
CA ILE A 216 -19.80 3.97 0.88
C ILE A 216 -18.86 3.99 -0.33
N CYS A 217 -19.31 4.62 -1.40
CA CYS A 217 -18.52 4.79 -2.62
C CYS A 217 -17.74 6.10 -2.58
N MET A 218 -16.45 6.05 -2.86
CA MET A 218 -15.64 7.20 -3.21
C MET A 218 -15.39 7.23 -4.71
N MET A 219 -15.54 8.39 -5.32
CA MET A 219 -15.20 8.65 -6.72
C MET A 219 -14.43 9.95 -6.81
N LYS A 220 -13.18 9.90 -7.30
CA LYS A 220 -12.42 11.11 -7.66
C LYS A 220 -12.92 11.64 -9.01
N TYR A 221 -13.01 12.95 -9.15
CA TYR A 221 -13.28 13.62 -10.40
C TYR A 221 -12.35 14.82 -10.55
N ASN A 222 -12.08 15.21 -11.79
CA ASN A 222 -11.31 16.40 -12.08
C ASN A 222 -12.23 17.58 -12.28
N GLU A 223 -11.86 18.71 -11.72
CA GLU A 223 -12.48 20.01 -11.94
C GLU A 223 -11.48 20.90 -12.67
N ILE A 224 -11.96 21.70 -13.63
CA ILE A 224 -11.16 22.64 -14.40
C ILE A 224 -11.43 24.04 -13.85
N ALA A 225 -10.41 24.66 -13.25
CA ALA A 225 -10.44 26.07 -12.88
C ALA A 225 -9.62 26.87 -13.91
N ILE A 226 -10.27 27.84 -14.56
CA ILE A 226 -9.59 28.73 -15.52
C ILE A 226 -9.44 30.09 -14.83
N ARG A 227 -8.19 30.56 -14.73
CA ARG A 227 -7.85 31.83 -14.09
C ARG A 227 -6.95 32.66 -14.99
N ASP A 228 -7.07 33.98 -14.90
CA ASP A 228 -6.11 34.88 -15.55
C ASP A 228 -4.77 34.90 -14.80
N MET A 229 -3.80 35.65 -15.34
CA MET A 229 -2.46 35.78 -14.72
C MET A 229 -2.46 36.49 -13.37
N ASN A 230 -3.54 37.18 -13.00
CA ASN A 230 -3.73 37.83 -11.70
C ASN A 230 -4.43 36.90 -10.69
N GLY A 231 -4.85 35.71 -11.13
CA GLY A 231 -5.54 34.71 -10.34
C GLY A 231 -7.06 34.91 -10.28
N GLU A 232 -7.63 35.81 -11.07
CA GLU A 232 -9.09 36.00 -11.17
C GLU A 232 -9.71 34.87 -11.99
N GLU A 233 -10.81 34.31 -11.47
CA GLU A 233 -11.51 33.22 -12.13
C GLU A 233 -12.26 33.73 -13.37
N ILE A 234 -11.96 33.13 -14.53
CA ILE A 234 -12.67 33.43 -15.78
C ILE A 234 -13.88 32.48 -15.84
N VAL A 235 -15.03 33.02 -15.47
CA VAL A 235 -16.32 32.33 -15.68
C VAL A 235 -16.85 32.73 -17.05
N PRO A 236 -17.26 31.79 -17.92
CA PRO A 236 -17.82 32.08 -19.23
C PRO A 236 -19.20 32.77 -19.15
#